data_b30b2aaeaa36be575cd703d4435c26ae
#
_entry.id   b30b2aaeaa36be575cd703d4435c26ae
#
_cell.length_a   1.000
_cell.length_b   1.000
_cell.length_c   1.000
_cell.angle_alpha   90.00
_cell.angle_beta   90.00
_cell.angle_gamma   90.00
#
_symmetry.space_group_name_H-M   'P 1'
#
loop_
_entity.id
_entity.type
_entity.pdbx_description
1 polymer ?
#
loop_
_entity_poly.entity_id
_entity_poly.type
_entity_poly.pdbx_seq_one_letter_code
_entity_poly.pdbx_strand_id
1 'polypeptide(L)'
;TNRNIKPSKVLSTSQRIKFKIVNIDKDTKRISLSYKATLTNPWEKIRNLVGKETKIKINNITDKAIFGELLESKLSGMLHYKEISYQENIEDLKKFKKNDILNVKILEIKDDKIRFSKRALEKDPFDWFKDNKKKVGDIITTRIHEVLKTGVKVAIDQNKKLIVTIKKTDLAKDAADARPEVFSKDNALDAKITELDPENRRVKLSVKAAQIDEEKSLIAKFGEGATKSGATLKGIFEKAIGKKDKKEK
;
A
#
# COMPACT_ATOMS: atom_id res chain seq x y z
N THR A 1 24.32 3.63 26.39
CA THR A 1 23.08 4.37 26.63
C THR A 1 21.95 3.54 27.22
N ASN A 2 22.11 2.23 27.38
CA ASN A 2 21.12 1.39 28.07
C ASN A 2 21.03 1.73 29.54
N ARG A 3 19.83 1.97 30.07
CA ARG A 3 19.59 2.31 31.47
C ARG A 3 19.90 1.17 32.45
N ASN A 4 19.97 -0.06 31.98
CA ASN A 4 20.09 -1.28 32.80
C ASN A 4 21.45 -1.98 32.72
N ILE A 5 22.52 -1.28 32.28
CA ILE A 5 23.84 -1.88 32.26
C ILE A 5 24.46 -1.74 33.65
N LYS A 6 24.83 -2.87 34.25
CA LYS A 6 25.57 -2.88 35.52
C LYS A 6 26.97 -2.26 35.28
N PRO A 7 27.40 -1.29 36.10
CA PRO A 7 28.72 -0.61 35.94
C PRO A 7 29.90 -1.58 35.86
N SER A 8 29.85 -2.68 36.62
CA SER A 8 30.89 -3.72 36.66
C SER A 8 31.09 -4.48 35.34
N LYS A 9 30.10 -4.41 34.38
CA LYS A 9 30.28 -5.00 33.06
C LYS A 9 31.01 -4.08 32.07
N VAL A 10 31.12 -2.80 32.39
CA VAL A 10 31.68 -1.79 31.50
C VAL A 10 33.00 -1.27 32.02
N LEU A 11 33.19 -1.25 33.32
CA LEU A 11 34.34 -0.70 34.01
C LEU A 11 34.92 -1.73 34.95
N SER A 12 36.24 -1.90 34.91
CA SER A 12 37.01 -2.73 35.85
C SER A 12 37.76 -1.83 36.85
N THR A 13 37.95 -2.33 38.07
CA THR A 13 38.79 -1.67 39.07
C THR A 13 40.19 -1.45 38.52
N SER A 14 40.79 -0.33 38.82
CA SER A 14 42.15 0.09 38.38
C SER A 14 42.29 0.37 36.88
N GLN A 15 41.20 0.42 36.13
CA GLN A 15 41.22 0.78 34.71
C GLN A 15 41.37 2.30 34.53
N ARG A 16 42.34 2.71 33.72
CA ARG A 16 42.49 4.12 33.35
C ARG A 16 41.58 4.48 32.22
N ILE A 17 40.61 5.37 32.46
CA ILE A 17 39.60 5.80 31.50
C ILE A 17 39.46 7.32 31.50
N LYS A 18 39.18 7.88 30.32
CA LYS A 18 38.89 9.31 30.20
C LYS A 18 37.42 9.56 30.54
N PHE A 19 37.18 10.52 31.44
CA PHE A 19 35.85 10.99 31.80
C PHE A 19 35.66 12.43 31.39
N LYS A 20 34.43 12.82 31.07
CA LYS A 20 34.06 14.23 30.89
C LYS A 20 33.56 14.77 32.22
N ILE A 21 34.09 15.92 32.63
CA ILE A 21 33.59 16.64 33.80
C ILE A 21 32.27 17.29 33.41
N VAL A 22 31.21 16.97 34.14
CA VAL A 22 29.86 17.50 33.92
C VAL A 22 29.57 18.70 34.78
N ASN A 23 29.97 18.63 36.06
CA ASN A 23 29.79 19.70 37.03
C ASN A 23 30.89 19.69 38.06
N ILE A 24 31.28 20.88 38.50
CA ILE A 24 32.21 21.09 39.62
C ILE A 24 31.49 21.97 40.64
N ASP A 25 31.17 21.39 41.76
CA ASP A 25 30.56 22.08 42.90
C ASP A 25 31.67 22.50 43.84
N LYS A 26 31.94 23.82 43.92
CA LYS A 26 33.00 24.38 44.74
C LYS A 26 32.65 24.40 46.22
N ASP A 27 31.35 24.50 46.53
CA ASP A 27 30.87 24.62 47.92
C ASP A 27 30.95 23.26 48.63
N THR A 28 30.54 22.21 47.93
CA THR A 28 30.59 20.83 48.45
C THR A 28 31.89 20.11 48.08
N LYS A 29 32.82 20.76 47.34
CA LYS A 29 34.05 20.17 46.81
C LYS A 29 33.86 18.85 46.05
N ARG A 30 32.71 18.73 45.29
CA ARG A 30 32.35 17.54 44.53
C ARG A 30 32.54 17.76 43.04
N ILE A 31 33.10 16.77 42.38
CA ILE A 31 33.25 16.74 40.92
C ILE A 31 32.37 15.62 40.37
N SER A 32 31.42 15.95 39.49
CA SER A 32 30.60 15.00 38.79
C SER A 32 31.24 14.61 37.45
N LEU A 33 31.55 13.35 37.30
CA LEU A 33 32.16 12.77 36.10
C LEU A 33 31.15 11.91 35.31
N SER A 34 31.22 11.97 34.00
CA SER A 34 30.39 11.14 33.14
C SER A 34 31.23 10.41 32.08
N TYR A 35 31.23 9.09 32.12
CA TYR A 35 31.77 8.26 31.05
C TYR A 35 30.89 8.26 29.81
N LYS A 36 29.58 8.30 30.02
CA LYS A 36 28.61 8.38 28.93
C LYS A 36 28.81 9.62 28.03
N ALA A 37 29.22 10.71 28.60
CA ALA A 37 29.45 11.98 27.88
C ALA A 37 30.75 12.00 27.05
N THR A 38 31.67 11.03 27.25
CA THR A 38 32.86 10.85 26.40
C THR A 38 32.57 9.97 25.18
N LEU A 39 31.53 9.16 25.24
CA LEU A 39 31.11 8.32 24.12
C LEU A 39 30.28 9.16 23.14
N THR A 40 30.58 9.03 21.85
CA THR A 40 29.73 9.61 20.81
C THR A 40 28.32 9.08 20.96
N ASN A 41 27.35 9.97 21.02
CA ASN A 41 25.96 9.57 21.15
C ASN A 41 25.50 8.82 19.88
N PRO A 42 25.19 7.53 19.95
CA PRO A 42 24.76 6.78 18.76
C PRO A 42 23.48 7.35 18.12
N TRP A 43 22.65 8.06 18.89
CA TRP A 43 21.45 8.71 18.39
C TRP A 43 21.71 9.87 17.43
N GLU A 44 22.81 10.61 17.61
CA GLU A 44 23.19 11.69 16.68
C GLU A 44 23.53 11.16 15.29
N LYS A 45 24.26 10.04 15.25
CA LYS A 45 24.58 9.36 13.99
C LYS A 45 23.34 8.87 13.27
N ILE A 46 22.36 8.36 14.02
CA ILE A 46 21.14 7.79 13.44
C ILE A 46 20.15 8.86 12.99
N ARG A 47 20.11 10.03 13.66
CA ARG A 47 19.29 11.16 13.16
C ARG A 47 19.64 11.54 11.73
N ASN A 48 20.90 11.44 11.35
CA ASN A 48 21.36 11.68 9.97
C ASN A 48 21.02 10.54 8.99
N LEU A 49 20.54 9.39 9.49
CA LEU A 49 20.12 8.23 8.70
C LEU A 49 18.59 8.16 8.49
N VAL A 50 17.84 9.10 9.07
CA VAL A 50 16.39 9.20 8.79
C VAL A 50 16.19 9.39 7.29
N GLY A 51 15.30 8.57 6.71
CA GLY A 51 15.06 8.55 5.28
C GLY A 51 16.05 7.74 4.45
N LYS A 52 17.11 7.18 5.03
CA LYS A 52 18.09 6.33 4.34
C LYS A 52 17.83 4.85 4.56
N GLU A 53 18.34 4.04 3.64
CA GLU A 53 18.31 2.60 3.76
C GLU A 53 19.33 2.11 4.79
N THR A 54 18.94 1.10 5.55
CA THR A 54 19.78 0.47 6.55
C THR A 54 19.41 -1.00 6.72
N LYS A 55 20.31 -1.75 7.33
CA LYS A 55 20.09 -3.18 7.62
C LYS A 55 19.80 -3.38 9.10
N ILE A 56 18.77 -4.15 9.38
CA ILE A 56 18.41 -4.58 10.72
C ILE A 56 18.51 -6.09 10.87
N LYS A 57 18.87 -6.55 12.05
CA LYS A 57 18.79 -7.94 12.46
C LYS A 57 17.55 -8.13 13.31
N ILE A 58 16.72 -9.10 12.98
CA ILE A 58 15.50 -9.40 13.72
C ILE A 58 15.85 -10.04 15.08
N ASN A 59 15.43 -9.41 16.17
CA ASN A 59 15.61 -9.94 17.53
C ASN A 59 14.35 -10.65 17.99
N ASN A 60 13.17 -10.11 17.71
CA ASN A 60 11.90 -10.68 18.14
C ASN A 60 10.79 -10.35 17.15
N ILE A 61 9.80 -11.23 17.04
CA ILE A 61 8.61 -11.07 16.20
C ILE A 61 7.40 -11.22 17.11
N THR A 62 6.50 -10.25 17.04
CA THR A 62 5.20 -10.25 17.74
C THR A 62 4.07 -10.29 16.70
N ASP A 63 2.82 -10.44 17.14
CA ASP A 63 1.65 -10.55 16.27
C ASP A 63 1.42 -9.32 15.38
N LYS A 64 1.98 -8.16 15.75
CA LYS A 64 1.75 -6.89 15.04
C LYS A 64 3.01 -6.19 14.55
N ALA A 65 4.19 -6.62 15.01
CA ALA A 65 5.44 -5.93 14.71
C ALA A 65 6.67 -6.85 14.82
N ILE A 66 7.71 -6.47 14.07
CA ILE A 66 9.04 -7.03 14.14
C ILE A 66 9.92 -6.06 14.93
N PHE A 67 10.63 -6.57 15.93
CA PHE A 67 11.66 -5.81 16.64
C PHE A 67 13.01 -6.22 16.11
N GLY A 68 13.76 -5.25 15.63
CA GLY A 68 15.08 -5.47 15.07
C GLY A 68 16.09 -4.48 15.62
N GLU A 69 17.34 -4.84 15.50
CA GLU A 69 18.49 -4.06 15.92
C GLU A 69 19.29 -3.62 14.69
N LEU A 70 19.65 -2.36 14.63
CA LEU A 70 20.52 -1.83 13.59
C LEU A 70 21.91 -2.47 13.68
N LEU A 71 22.43 -2.99 12.58
CA LEU A 71 23.74 -3.64 12.56
C LEU A 71 24.88 -2.71 12.93
N GLU A 72 24.79 -1.43 12.54
CA GLU A 72 25.87 -0.45 12.75
C GLU A 72 25.91 0.11 14.18
N SER A 73 24.75 0.36 14.78
CA SER A 73 24.66 1.10 16.05
C SER A 73 24.12 0.30 17.21
N LYS A 74 23.68 -0.94 16.96
CA LYS A 74 23.05 -1.83 17.95
C LYS A 74 21.85 -1.18 18.67
N LEU A 75 21.18 -0.25 18.04
CA LEU A 75 19.97 0.35 18.57
C LEU A 75 18.75 -0.41 18.07
N SER A 76 17.83 -0.67 18.98
CA SER A 76 16.60 -1.42 18.68
C SER A 76 15.53 -0.49 18.11
N GLY A 77 14.78 -0.99 17.14
CA GLY A 77 13.65 -0.31 16.57
C GLY A 77 12.52 -1.28 16.24
N MET A 78 11.41 -0.73 15.78
CA MET A 78 10.18 -1.45 15.48
C MET A 78 9.79 -1.29 14.02
N LEU A 79 9.45 -2.42 13.37
CA LEU A 79 8.83 -2.49 12.05
C LEU A 79 7.41 -3.01 12.24
N HIS A 80 6.41 -2.13 12.10
CA HIS A 80 5.01 -2.50 12.19
C HIS A 80 4.57 -3.29 10.96
N TYR A 81 3.59 -4.23 11.07
CA TYR A 81 3.14 -5.05 9.94
C TYR A 81 2.68 -4.21 8.74
N LYS A 82 2.03 -3.05 8.96
CA LYS A 82 1.63 -2.11 7.91
C LYS A 82 2.79 -1.51 7.13
N GLU A 83 3.98 -1.51 7.70
CA GLU A 83 5.20 -0.99 7.10
C GLU A 83 6.04 -2.08 6.41
N ILE A 84 5.57 -3.34 6.38
CA ILE A 84 6.23 -4.44 5.69
C ILE A 84 5.92 -4.41 4.21
N SER A 85 4.62 -4.33 3.87
CA SER A 85 4.15 -4.30 2.48
C SER A 85 2.96 -3.36 2.32
N TYR A 86 2.66 -3.00 1.08
CA TYR A 86 1.48 -2.19 0.76
C TYR A 86 0.15 -2.94 0.91
N GLN A 87 0.18 -4.28 1.00
CA GLN A 87 -1.00 -5.12 1.19
C GLN A 87 -1.46 -5.20 2.66
N GLU A 88 -0.66 -4.70 3.60
CA GLU A 88 -0.95 -4.65 5.04
C GLU A 88 -1.37 -6.01 5.65
N ASN A 89 -0.87 -7.12 5.10
CA ASN A 89 -1.18 -8.45 5.58
C ASN A 89 -0.36 -8.81 6.83
N ILE A 90 -1.05 -9.24 7.89
CA ILE A 90 -0.39 -9.74 9.11
C ILE A 90 0.39 -11.04 8.84
N GLU A 91 -0.05 -11.82 7.85
CA GLU A 91 0.65 -13.07 7.47
C GLU A 91 2.05 -12.84 6.90
N ASP A 92 2.35 -11.64 6.42
CA ASP A 92 3.69 -11.29 5.98
C ASP A 92 4.71 -11.34 7.11
N LEU A 93 4.27 -11.17 8.37
CA LEU A 93 5.13 -11.34 9.55
C LEU A 93 5.65 -12.78 9.70
N LYS A 94 4.85 -13.78 9.31
CA LYS A 94 5.21 -15.21 9.42
C LYS A 94 6.33 -15.62 8.44
N LYS A 95 6.57 -14.81 7.40
CA LYS A 95 7.63 -15.04 6.41
C LYS A 95 9.04 -14.81 6.96
N PHE A 96 9.14 -14.08 8.06
CA PHE A 96 10.41 -13.70 8.67
C PHE A 96 10.73 -14.59 9.87
N LYS A 97 12.01 -14.81 10.07
CA LYS A 97 12.53 -15.60 11.19
C LYS A 97 13.41 -14.75 12.09
N LYS A 98 13.55 -15.18 13.34
CA LYS A 98 14.50 -14.56 14.26
C LYS A 98 15.92 -14.69 13.72
N ASN A 99 16.72 -13.64 13.86
CA ASN A 99 18.07 -13.46 13.34
C ASN A 99 18.18 -13.17 11.83
N ASP A 100 17.07 -13.08 11.08
CA ASP A 100 17.12 -12.66 9.69
C ASP A 100 17.60 -11.20 9.58
N ILE A 101 18.29 -10.92 8.49
CA ILE A 101 18.73 -9.56 8.16
C ILE A 101 17.77 -8.99 7.12
N LEU A 102 17.19 -7.83 7.43
CA LEU A 102 16.28 -7.10 6.56
C LEU A 102 16.83 -5.75 6.16
N ASN A 103 16.65 -5.39 4.90
CA ASN A 103 16.81 -4.02 4.44
C ASN A 103 15.55 -3.25 4.77
N VAL A 104 15.71 -2.11 5.43
CA VAL A 104 14.62 -1.23 5.84
C VAL A 104 15.04 0.23 5.71
N LYS A 105 14.08 1.12 5.67
CA LYS A 105 14.29 2.56 5.72
C LYS A 105 13.86 3.09 7.09
N ILE A 106 14.63 4.01 7.65
CA ILE A 106 14.26 4.69 8.90
C ILE A 106 13.23 5.77 8.56
N LEU A 107 12.01 5.64 9.10
CA LEU A 107 10.96 6.64 8.92
C LEU A 107 11.13 7.80 9.87
N GLU A 108 11.17 7.51 11.16
CA GLU A 108 11.27 8.52 12.21
C GLU A 108 11.97 7.96 13.46
N ILE A 109 12.46 8.87 14.24
CA ILE A 109 13.04 8.59 15.55
C ILE A 109 12.30 9.46 16.57
N LYS A 110 11.55 8.81 17.46
CA LYS A 110 10.74 9.49 18.47
C LYS A 110 10.93 8.81 19.83
N ASP A 111 11.19 9.58 20.88
CA ASP A 111 11.33 9.10 22.25
C ASP A 111 12.31 7.91 22.41
N ASP A 112 13.48 7.97 21.80
CA ASP A 112 14.45 6.87 21.75
C ASP A 112 13.90 5.57 21.13
N LYS A 113 12.87 5.68 20.28
CA LYS A 113 12.30 4.58 19.49
C LYS A 113 12.48 4.84 18.01
N ILE A 114 12.99 3.85 17.29
CA ILE A 114 13.22 3.93 15.85
C ILE A 114 12.06 3.20 15.18
N ARG A 115 11.43 3.85 14.21
CA ARG A 115 10.42 3.22 13.35
C ARG A 115 11.02 2.90 12.00
N PHE A 116 10.90 1.66 11.62
CA PHE A 116 11.38 1.14 10.34
C PHE A 116 10.23 0.96 9.36
N SER A 117 10.54 1.07 8.07
CA SER A 117 9.65 0.68 6.99
C SER A 117 10.41 -0.10 5.93
N LYS A 118 9.89 -1.25 5.55
CA LYS A 118 10.32 -1.99 4.38
C LYS A 118 9.54 -1.51 3.15
N ARG A 119 8.26 -1.17 3.35
CA ARG A 119 7.38 -0.62 2.31
C ARG A 119 7.99 0.59 1.61
N ALA A 120 8.68 1.47 2.36
CA ALA A 120 9.30 2.67 1.82
C ALA A 120 10.51 2.41 0.89
N LEU A 121 11.00 1.16 0.78
CA LEU A 121 12.00 0.73 -0.19
C LEU A 121 11.39 0.32 -1.52
N GLU A 122 10.13 -0.09 -1.52
CA GLU A 122 9.41 -0.49 -2.71
C GLU A 122 8.73 0.71 -3.35
N LYS A 123 8.65 0.72 -4.68
CA LYS A 123 7.83 1.72 -5.39
C LYS A 123 6.39 1.63 -4.92
N ASP A 124 5.77 2.79 -4.71
CA ASP A 124 4.37 2.85 -4.36
C ASP A 124 3.51 2.28 -5.50
N PRO A 125 2.68 1.26 -5.26
CA PRO A 125 1.79 0.74 -6.29
C PRO A 125 0.84 1.79 -6.87
N PHE A 126 0.51 2.85 -6.12
CA PHE A 126 -0.32 3.96 -6.60
C PHE A 126 0.38 4.83 -7.64
N ASP A 127 1.71 4.84 -7.69
CA ASP A 127 2.45 5.54 -8.75
C ASP A 127 2.17 4.95 -10.13
N TRP A 128 1.66 3.70 -10.21
CA TRP A 128 1.18 3.10 -11.45
C TRP A 128 0.19 3.99 -12.20
N PHE A 129 -0.73 4.66 -11.48
CA PHE A 129 -1.70 5.57 -12.09
C PHE A 129 -1.04 6.82 -12.67
N LYS A 130 0.00 7.34 -12.01
CA LYS A 130 0.78 8.49 -12.48
C LYS A 130 1.64 8.10 -13.69
N ASP A 131 2.35 6.96 -13.60
CA ASP A 131 3.23 6.44 -14.65
C ASP A 131 2.44 6.15 -15.93
N ASN A 132 1.24 5.59 -15.81
CA ASN A 132 0.35 5.31 -16.94
C ASN A 132 -0.60 6.47 -17.30
N LYS A 133 -0.44 7.64 -16.67
CA LYS A 133 -1.27 8.84 -16.88
C LYS A 133 -2.78 8.58 -16.78
N LYS A 134 -3.19 7.64 -15.92
CA LYS A 134 -4.59 7.26 -15.72
C LYS A 134 -5.28 8.20 -14.77
N LYS A 135 -6.50 8.61 -15.15
CA LYS A 135 -7.35 9.57 -14.42
C LYS A 135 -8.71 8.97 -14.13
N VAL A 136 -9.48 9.65 -13.28
CA VAL A 136 -10.89 9.34 -13.09
C VAL A 136 -11.61 9.45 -14.43
N GLY A 137 -12.40 8.44 -14.77
CA GLY A 137 -13.09 8.34 -16.05
C GLY A 137 -12.43 7.38 -17.04
N ASP A 138 -11.15 7.04 -16.88
CA ASP A 138 -10.46 6.12 -17.80
C ASP A 138 -10.87 4.66 -17.54
N ILE A 139 -10.87 3.90 -18.63
CA ILE A 139 -11.06 2.45 -18.57
C ILE A 139 -9.68 1.79 -18.46
N ILE A 140 -9.58 0.80 -17.58
CA ILE A 140 -8.38 0.00 -17.36
C ILE A 140 -8.75 -1.48 -17.40
N THR A 141 -7.88 -2.27 -18.03
CA THR A 141 -7.98 -3.74 -17.98
C THR A 141 -7.31 -4.24 -16.72
N THR A 142 -8.07 -4.94 -15.90
CA THR A 142 -7.62 -5.53 -14.64
C THR A 142 -7.66 -7.05 -14.74
N ARG A 143 -7.02 -7.75 -13.80
CA ARG A 143 -7.10 -9.21 -13.69
C ARG A 143 -7.75 -9.61 -12.38
N ILE A 144 -8.65 -10.57 -12.44
CA ILE A 144 -9.36 -11.09 -11.27
C ILE A 144 -8.38 -11.88 -10.41
N HIS A 145 -8.16 -11.41 -9.16
CA HIS A 145 -7.31 -12.06 -8.19
C HIS A 145 -8.08 -13.06 -7.34
N GLU A 146 -9.25 -12.67 -6.85
CA GLU A 146 -10.08 -13.47 -5.95
C GLU A 146 -11.55 -13.09 -6.11
N VAL A 147 -12.42 -14.07 -6.05
CA VAL A 147 -13.88 -13.87 -6.10
C VAL A 147 -14.44 -14.01 -4.69
N LEU A 148 -15.13 -12.98 -4.20
CA LEU A 148 -15.77 -12.93 -2.90
C LEU A 148 -17.30 -12.89 -3.05
N LYS A 149 -18.03 -13.30 -2.03
CA LYS A 149 -19.51 -13.19 -2.01
C LYS A 149 -20.02 -11.75 -2.14
N THR A 150 -19.22 -10.77 -1.71
CA THR A 150 -19.54 -9.33 -1.71
C THR A 150 -19.07 -8.59 -2.95
N GLY A 151 -18.24 -9.23 -3.80
CA GLY A 151 -17.64 -8.62 -4.98
C GLY A 151 -16.42 -9.38 -5.48
N VAL A 152 -15.65 -8.73 -6.34
CA VAL A 152 -14.46 -9.31 -6.96
C VAL A 152 -13.23 -8.47 -6.62
N LYS A 153 -12.16 -9.11 -6.14
CA LYS A 153 -10.87 -8.47 -6.01
C LYS A 153 -10.11 -8.54 -7.32
N VAL A 154 -9.71 -7.41 -7.82
CA VAL A 154 -8.95 -7.29 -9.07
C VAL A 154 -7.58 -6.71 -8.83
N ALA A 155 -6.59 -7.21 -9.54
CA ALA A 155 -5.24 -6.68 -9.58
C ALA A 155 -5.12 -5.74 -10.79
N ILE A 156 -4.69 -4.52 -10.55
CA ILE A 156 -4.49 -3.50 -11.58
C ILE A 156 -3.11 -3.67 -12.22
N ASP A 157 -2.11 -3.98 -11.39
CA ASP A 157 -0.74 -4.18 -11.82
C ASP A 157 -0.45 -5.66 -12.10
N GLN A 158 0.42 -5.94 -13.07
CA GLN A 158 0.89 -7.30 -13.41
C GLN A 158 1.55 -8.00 -12.21
N ASN A 159 2.18 -7.26 -11.33
CA ASN A 159 2.84 -7.78 -10.13
C ASN A 159 1.86 -8.09 -8.97
N LYS A 160 0.55 -7.90 -9.16
CA LYS A 160 -0.51 -8.12 -8.15
C LYS A 160 -0.27 -7.33 -6.84
N LYS A 161 0.46 -6.23 -6.90
CA LYS A 161 0.74 -5.38 -5.73
C LYS A 161 -0.42 -4.41 -5.41
N LEU A 162 -1.18 -4.00 -6.43
CA LEU A 162 -2.32 -3.12 -6.30
C LEU A 162 -3.61 -3.90 -6.50
N ILE A 163 -4.22 -4.33 -5.40
CA ILE A 163 -5.47 -5.09 -5.40
C ILE A 163 -6.60 -4.18 -4.94
N VAL A 164 -7.66 -4.09 -5.74
CA VAL A 164 -8.85 -3.29 -5.47
C VAL A 164 -10.08 -4.21 -5.47
N THR A 165 -11.03 -3.95 -4.58
CA THR A 165 -12.28 -4.70 -4.52
C THR A 165 -13.37 -3.94 -5.26
N ILE A 166 -13.95 -4.58 -6.28
CA ILE A 166 -15.15 -4.10 -6.98
C ILE A 166 -16.35 -4.71 -6.27
N LYS A 167 -17.27 -3.88 -5.80
CA LYS A 167 -18.48 -4.34 -5.12
C LYS A 167 -19.44 -5.00 -6.12
N LYS A 168 -20.29 -5.90 -5.63
CA LYS A 168 -21.33 -6.56 -6.45
C LYS A 168 -22.19 -5.57 -7.23
N THR A 169 -22.53 -4.41 -6.66
CA THR A 169 -23.32 -3.35 -7.31
C THR A 169 -22.66 -2.71 -8.52
N ASP A 170 -21.34 -2.82 -8.61
CA ASP A 170 -20.50 -2.19 -9.64
C ASP A 170 -19.94 -3.19 -10.65
N LEU A 171 -20.31 -4.50 -10.53
CA LEU A 171 -19.82 -5.57 -11.40
C LEU A 171 -20.51 -5.65 -12.75
N ALA A 172 -21.79 -5.34 -12.82
CA ALA A 172 -22.54 -5.34 -14.08
C ALA A 172 -23.71 -4.36 -14.04
N LYS A 173 -24.23 -4.00 -15.21
CA LYS A 173 -25.42 -3.17 -15.37
C LYS A 173 -26.67 -3.92 -14.88
N ASP A 174 -26.80 -5.18 -15.28
CA ASP A 174 -27.92 -6.03 -14.91
C ASP A 174 -27.64 -6.83 -13.64
N ALA A 175 -28.63 -6.91 -12.75
CA ALA A 175 -28.49 -7.61 -11.47
C ALA A 175 -28.27 -9.13 -11.64
N ALA A 176 -28.69 -9.70 -12.78
CA ALA A 176 -28.47 -11.10 -13.11
C ALA A 176 -27.00 -11.40 -13.39
N ASP A 177 -26.30 -10.49 -14.06
CA ASP A 177 -24.89 -10.63 -14.44
C ASP A 177 -23.93 -10.12 -13.35
N ALA A 178 -24.46 -9.35 -12.39
CA ALA A 178 -23.72 -8.85 -11.23
C ALA A 178 -23.41 -9.94 -10.18
N ARG A 179 -23.46 -11.23 -10.57
CA ARG A 179 -23.12 -12.33 -9.67
C ARG A 179 -21.61 -12.58 -9.68
N PRO A 180 -20.93 -12.53 -8.53
CA PRO A 180 -19.49 -12.78 -8.48
C PRO A 180 -19.11 -14.17 -9.00
N GLU A 181 -20.01 -15.14 -8.92
CA GLU A 181 -19.81 -16.53 -9.33
C GLU A 181 -19.60 -16.71 -10.86
N VAL A 182 -20.03 -15.74 -11.66
CA VAL A 182 -19.80 -15.73 -13.12
C VAL A 182 -18.35 -15.40 -13.47
N PHE A 183 -17.64 -14.80 -12.55
CA PHE A 183 -16.27 -14.36 -12.75
C PHE A 183 -15.27 -15.42 -12.32
N SER A 184 -14.32 -15.76 -13.20
CA SER A 184 -13.27 -16.73 -12.92
C SER A 184 -11.96 -16.02 -12.57
N LYS A 185 -11.18 -16.64 -11.70
CA LYS A 185 -9.85 -16.15 -11.32
C LYS A 185 -8.94 -16.02 -12.56
N ASP A 186 -8.06 -15.03 -12.53
CA ASP A 186 -7.09 -14.68 -13.58
C ASP A 186 -7.69 -14.19 -14.92
N ASN A 187 -9.02 -14.10 -15.04
CA ASN A 187 -9.66 -13.49 -16.22
C ASN A 187 -9.39 -11.97 -16.24
N ALA A 188 -9.30 -11.44 -17.46
CA ALA A 188 -9.26 -10.00 -17.69
C ALA A 188 -10.63 -9.38 -17.48
N LEU A 189 -10.69 -8.22 -16.87
CA LEU A 189 -11.91 -7.48 -16.59
C LEU A 189 -11.66 -5.99 -16.82
N ASP A 190 -12.41 -5.40 -17.75
CA ASP A 190 -12.33 -3.97 -18.00
C ASP A 190 -13.22 -3.20 -17.04
N ALA A 191 -12.65 -2.23 -16.37
CA ALA A 191 -13.34 -1.43 -15.38
C ALA A 191 -12.96 0.05 -15.52
N LYS A 192 -13.95 0.92 -15.31
CA LYS A 192 -13.76 2.37 -15.30
C LYS A 192 -13.36 2.85 -13.92
N ILE A 193 -12.40 3.76 -13.87
CA ILE A 193 -12.02 4.44 -12.63
C ILE A 193 -13.10 5.46 -12.30
N THR A 194 -13.85 5.23 -11.22
CA THR A 194 -14.89 6.15 -10.74
C THR A 194 -14.38 7.11 -9.68
N GLU A 195 -13.43 6.69 -8.88
CA GLU A 195 -12.80 7.52 -7.86
C GLU A 195 -11.31 7.15 -7.76
N LEU A 196 -10.45 8.15 -7.71
CA LEU A 196 -9.02 7.99 -7.53
C LEU A 196 -8.53 9.04 -6.53
N ASP A 197 -8.18 8.61 -5.34
CA ASP A 197 -7.61 9.43 -4.27
C ASP A 197 -6.23 8.88 -3.88
N PRO A 198 -5.16 9.46 -4.40
CA PRO A 198 -3.81 9.01 -4.10
C PRO A 198 -3.39 9.27 -2.64
N GLU A 199 -3.92 10.33 -2.01
CA GLU A 199 -3.57 10.71 -0.65
C GLU A 199 -4.11 9.71 0.37
N ASN A 200 -5.38 9.32 0.23
CA ASN A 200 -6.04 8.33 1.08
C ASN A 200 -5.91 6.89 0.55
N ARG A 201 -5.18 6.70 -0.56
CA ARG A 201 -4.98 5.41 -1.22
C ARG A 201 -6.29 4.69 -1.54
N ARG A 202 -7.26 5.43 -2.03
CA ARG A 202 -8.57 4.90 -2.40
C ARG A 202 -8.75 4.93 -3.91
N VAL A 203 -9.14 3.78 -4.44
CA VAL A 203 -9.55 3.63 -5.83
C VAL A 203 -10.87 2.90 -5.84
N LYS A 204 -11.83 3.41 -6.59
CA LYS A 204 -13.06 2.69 -6.91
C LYS A 204 -13.10 2.43 -8.40
N LEU A 205 -13.41 1.19 -8.71
CA LEU A 205 -13.57 0.69 -10.06
C LEU A 205 -15.00 0.24 -10.25
N SER A 206 -15.56 0.46 -11.45
CA SER A 206 -16.90 0.01 -11.82
C SER A 206 -16.89 -0.56 -13.23
N VAL A 207 -17.24 -1.83 -13.34
CA VAL A 207 -17.47 -2.50 -14.63
C VAL A 207 -18.75 -2.00 -15.26
N LYS A 208 -19.78 -1.79 -14.44
CA LYS A 208 -21.05 -1.19 -14.85
C LYS A 208 -20.86 0.15 -15.56
N ALA A 209 -20.02 1.02 -15.00
CA ALA A 209 -19.73 2.33 -15.61
C ALA A 209 -18.96 2.19 -16.94
N ALA A 210 -18.08 1.20 -17.06
CA ALA A 210 -17.38 0.91 -18.31
C ALA A 210 -18.37 0.43 -19.39
N GLN A 211 -19.25 -0.49 -19.07
CA GLN A 211 -20.30 -1.01 -19.99
C GLN A 211 -21.23 0.11 -20.47
N ILE A 212 -21.68 1.00 -19.58
CA ILE A 212 -22.54 2.12 -19.94
C ILE A 212 -21.84 3.09 -20.89
N ASP A 213 -20.56 3.35 -20.68
CA ASP A 213 -19.80 4.26 -21.57
C ASP A 213 -19.52 3.59 -22.92
N GLU A 214 -19.26 2.33 -22.95
CA GLU A 214 -19.10 1.55 -24.19
C GLU A 214 -20.40 1.56 -25.01
N GLU A 215 -21.54 1.27 -24.37
CA GLU A 215 -22.86 1.39 -25.03
C GLU A 215 -23.10 2.79 -25.59
N LYS A 216 -22.84 3.83 -24.81
CA LYS A 216 -23.00 5.22 -25.29
C LYS A 216 -22.09 5.53 -26.47
N SER A 217 -20.86 5.04 -26.44
CA SER A 217 -19.89 5.23 -27.54
C SER A 217 -20.33 4.50 -28.81
N LEU A 218 -20.90 3.31 -28.67
CA LEU A 218 -21.46 2.54 -29.77
C LEU A 218 -22.70 3.22 -30.34
N ILE A 219 -23.63 3.69 -29.50
CA ILE A 219 -24.82 4.45 -29.93
C ILE A 219 -24.40 5.74 -30.65
N ALA A 220 -23.39 6.47 -30.16
CA ALA A 220 -22.89 7.67 -30.82
C ALA A 220 -22.28 7.34 -32.20
N LYS A 221 -21.49 6.27 -32.30
CA LYS A 221 -20.86 5.88 -33.58
C LYS A 221 -21.84 5.32 -34.60
N PHE A 222 -22.77 4.49 -34.17
CA PHE A 222 -23.75 3.82 -35.07
C PHE A 222 -25.06 4.61 -35.18
N GLY A 223 -25.41 5.44 -34.18
CA GLY A 223 -26.59 6.32 -34.22
C GLY A 223 -26.46 7.43 -35.26
N GLU A 224 -25.27 8.00 -35.48
CA GLU A 224 -25.02 8.97 -36.56
C GLU A 224 -25.10 8.36 -37.96
N GLY A 225 -24.76 7.08 -38.08
CA GLY A 225 -24.94 6.33 -39.35
C GLY A 225 -26.40 6.04 -39.69
N ALA A 226 -27.26 5.84 -38.69
CA ALA A 226 -28.68 5.58 -38.87
C ALA A 226 -29.48 6.85 -39.25
N THR A 227 -29.04 8.02 -38.78
CA THR A 227 -29.66 9.33 -39.18
C THR A 227 -29.35 9.74 -40.62
N LYS A 228 -28.22 9.33 -41.18
CA LYS A 228 -27.91 9.56 -42.61
C LYS A 228 -28.65 8.67 -43.57
N SER A 229 -29.16 7.52 -43.12
CA SER A 229 -29.95 6.56 -43.96
C SER A 229 -31.46 6.69 -43.82
N GLY A 230 -31.97 7.64 -43.01
CA GLY A 230 -33.41 7.91 -42.91
C GLY A 230 -34.29 6.79 -42.33
N ALA A 231 -33.70 5.72 -41.80
CA ALA A 231 -34.40 4.58 -41.19
C ALA A 231 -34.04 4.45 -39.70
N THR A 232 -34.75 5.16 -38.83
CA THR A 232 -34.74 4.87 -37.41
C THR A 232 -35.26 3.46 -37.15
N LEU A 233 -34.60 2.70 -36.26
CA LEU A 233 -35.08 1.36 -35.80
C LEU A 233 -36.56 1.40 -35.43
N LYS A 234 -37.06 2.51 -34.90
CA LYS A 234 -38.46 2.75 -34.60
C LYS A 234 -39.34 2.72 -35.87
N GLY A 235 -38.88 3.32 -36.97
CA GLY A 235 -39.59 3.30 -38.24
C GLY A 235 -39.59 1.93 -38.94
N ILE A 236 -38.56 1.11 -38.72
CA ILE A 236 -38.51 -0.28 -39.21
C ILE A 236 -39.45 -1.17 -38.40
N PHE A 237 -39.53 -0.99 -37.09
CA PHE A 237 -40.46 -1.70 -36.22
C PHE A 237 -41.92 -1.31 -36.49
N GLU A 238 -42.25 -0.03 -36.67
CA GLU A 238 -43.58 0.43 -37.02
C GLU A 238 -44.03 -0.09 -38.40
N LYS A 239 -43.12 -0.16 -39.40
CA LYS A 239 -43.37 -0.77 -40.68
C LYS A 239 -43.58 -2.31 -40.61
N ALA A 240 -42.90 -3.00 -39.69
CA ALA A 240 -43.04 -4.43 -39.49
C ALA A 240 -44.35 -4.79 -38.77
N ILE A 241 -44.78 -3.98 -37.81
CA ILE A 241 -46.04 -4.16 -37.08
C ILE A 241 -47.26 -3.79 -37.97
N GLY A 242 -47.18 -2.63 -38.70
CA GLY A 242 -48.26 -2.20 -39.57
C GLY A 242 -48.53 -3.08 -40.83
N LYS A 243 -47.64 -4.05 -41.11
CA LYS A 243 -47.86 -5.05 -42.16
C LYS A 243 -48.63 -6.30 -41.70
N LYS A 244 -48.75 -6.55 -40.39
CA LYS A 244 -49.52 -7.68 -39.85
C LYS A 244 -51.01 -7.40 -39.80
N ASP A 245 -51.44 -6.13 -39.66
CA ASP A 245 -52.88 -5.78 -39.57
C ASP A 245 -53.60 -5.64 -40.92
N LYS A 246 -52.90 -5.84 -42.05
CA LYS A 246 -53.50 -5.80 -43.40
C LYS A 246 -53.65 -7.15 -44.10
N LYS A 247 -53.38 -8.26 -43.38
CA LYS A 247 -53.54 -9.60 -43.92
C LYS A 247 -54.68 -10.41 -43.29
N GLU A 248 -55.46 -9.81 -42.40
CA GLU A 248 -56.69 -10.39 -41.86
C GLU A 248 -57.87 -9.41 -42.09
N LYS A 249 -58.26 -9.25 -43.34
CA LYS A 249 -59.59 -8.84 -43.78
C LYS A 249 -59.83 -9.38 -45.16
#